data_cd89fabda4f36be351aa03a5aecd6988
#
_entry.id   cd89fabda4f36be351aa03a5aecd6988
#
_cell.length_a   1.000
_cell.length_b   1.000
_cell.length_c   1.000
_cell.angle_alpha   90.00
_cell.angle_beta   90.00
_cell.angle_gamma   90.00
#
_symmetry.space_group_name_H-M   'P 1'
#
loop_
_entity.id
_entity.type
_entity.pdbx_description
1 polymer ?
#
loop_
_entity_poly.entity_id
_entity_poly.type
_entity_poly.pdbx_seq_one_letter_code
_entity_poly.pdbx_strand_id
1 'polypeptide(L)'
;MLSLGMDIGTSTVKLVLLKNQEIEKQWMAVHHGNPFVCLKKALSMLELAMDTPFSLCVTGSNTEALLEQDSAIPSLGDIPAIVEGVRQIVPQAGSVIEIGSQGARFITDLQSRAPQFAVNEHCAGGTGSFFEDQMSRVGCKLEDYSSLVEQAQSIPRLSGRCAVFAKTDIIHRQQEGAATPDILLGL
;
A
#
# COMPACT_ATOMS: atom_id res chain seq x y z
N MET A 1 17.76 -20.62 5.08
CA MET A 1 18.17 -19.54 4.17
C MET A 1 17.43 -18.28 4.58
N LEU A 2 18.13 -17.15 4.66
CA LEU A 2 17.51 -15.84 4.91
C LEU A 2 17.23 -15.12 3.59
N SER A 3 16.10 -14.44 3.51
CA SER A 3 15.74 -13.60 2.35
C SER A 3 15.14 -12.30 2.85
N LEU A 4 15.59 -11.18 2.31
CA LEU A 4 15.13 -9.83 2.65
C LEU A 4 14.41 -9.23 1.44
N GLY A 5 13.14 -8.91 1.62
CA GLY A 5 12.35 -8.11 0.69
C GLY A 5 12.29 -6.66 1.16
N MET A 6 12.50 -5.71 0.26
CA MET A 6 12.38 -4.28 0.53
C MET A 6 11.42 -3.64 -0.47
N ASP A 7 10.39 -2.96 0.04
CA ASP A 7 9.50 -2.11 -0.75
C ASP A 7 9.77 -0.64 -0.38
N ILE A 8 10.33 0.11 -1.33
CA ILE A 8 10.63 1.53 -1.16
C ILE A 8 9.57 2.31 -1.95
N GLY A 9 8.38 2.39 -1.37
CA GLY A 9 7.21 3.02 -2.00
C GLY A 9 7.25 4.55 -1.94
N THR A 10 6.20 5.18 -2.47
CA THR A 10 6.09 6.65 -2.55
C THR A 10 5.97 7.32 -1.17
N SER A 11 5.33 6.69 -0.20
CA SER A 11 5.11 7.26 1.15
C SER A 11 5.69 6.39 2.27
N THR A 12 5.88 5.10 2.03
CA THR A 12 6.31 4.14 3.04
C THR A 12 7.50 3.32 2.58
N VAL A 13 8.32 2.93 3.54
CA VAL A 13 9.33 1.86 3.38
C VAL A 13 8.85 0.66 4.17
N LYS A 14 8.90 -0.52 3.54
CA LYS A 14 8.54 -1.79 4.16
C LYS A 14 9.70 -2.79 3.99
N LEU A 15 9.94 -3.57 5.03
CA LEU A 15 10.91 -4.66 5.02
C LEU A 15 10.25 -5.95 5.50
N VAL A 16 10.57 -7.04 4.86
CA VAL A 16 10.18 -8.38 5.29
C VAL A 16 11.42 -9.28 5.26
N LEU A 17 11.77 -9.81 6.41
CA LEU A 17 12.80 -10.82 6.56
C LEU A 17 12.14 -12.19 6.64
N LEU A 18 12.49 -13.05 5.71
CA LEU A 18 12.05 -14.44 5.69
C LEU A 18 13.19 -15.36 6.15
N LYS A 19 12.86 -16.36 6.96
CA LYS A 19 13.73 -17.48 7.31
C LYS A 19 13.05 -18.78 6.88
N ASN A 20 13.67 -19.49 5.96
CA ASN A 20 13.12 -20.72 5.40
C ASN A 20 11.69 -20.54 4.84
N GLN A 21 11.41 -19.41 4.19
CA GLN A 21 10.12 -19.01 3.60
C GLN A 21 9.05 -18.59 4.63
N GLU A 22 9.34 -18.56 5.91
CA GLU A 22 8.44 -18.02 6.93
C GLU A 22 8.84 -16.60 7.32
N ILE A 23 7.85 -15.74 7.62
CA ILE A 23 8.10 -14.35 8.03
C ILE A 23 8.70 -14.39 9.45
N GLU A 24 9.96 -13.98 9.56
CA GLU A 24 10.67 -13.87 10.84
C GLU A 24 10.53 -12.45 11.43
N LYS A 25 10.70 -11.43 10.58
CA LYS A 25 10.54 -10.03 10.99
C LYS A 25 9.87 -9.26 9.86
N GLN A 26 9.04 -8.27 10.23
CA GLN A 26 8.48 -7.29 9.30
C GLN A 26 8.53 -5.91 9.92
N TRP A 27 8.67 -4.90 9.07
CA TRP A 27 8.73 -3.52 9.48
C TRP A 27 8.15 -2.62 8.41
N MET A 28 7.45 -1.56 8.83
CA MET A 28 6.91 -0.53 7.94
C MET A 28 6.95 0.82 8.66
N ALA A 29 7.30 1.86 7.93
CA ALA A 29 7.12 3.24 8.38
C ALA A 29 6.92 4.21 7.23
N VAL A 30 6.25 5.33 7.54
CA VAL A 30 6.16 6.49 6.66
C VAL A 30 7.50 7.22 6.64
N HIS A 31 8.01 7.52 5.46
CA HIS A 31 9.36 8.11 5.32
C HIS A 31 9.37 9.65 5.21
N HIS A 32 8.21 10.32 5.10
CA HIS A 32 8.08 11.78 5.04
C HIS A 32 9.07 12.45 4.06
N GLY A 33 9.23 11.90 2.87
CA GLY A 33 10.14 12.40 1.84
C GLY A 33 11.61 11.95 1.98
N ASN A 34 11.96 11.14 2.99
CA ASN A 34 13.33 10.67 3.24
C ASN A 34 13.42 9.13 3.25
N PRO A 35 13.16 8.44 2.11
CA PRO A 35 13.06 6.97 2.08
C PRO A 35 14.36 6.28 2.52
N PHE A 36 15.54 6.79 2.13
CA PHE A 36 16.81 6.14 2.46
C PHE A 36 17.21 6.28 3.93
N VAL A 37 16.85 7.41 4.58
CA VAL A 37 17.03 7.56 6.04
C VAL A 37 16.13 6.56 6.77
N CYS A 38 14.89 6.44 6.31
CA CYS A 38 13.93 5.47 6.83
C CYS A 38 14.42 4.03 6.62
N LEU A 39 14.91 3.69 5.42
CA LEU A 39 15.47 2.39 5.09
C LEU A 39 16.67 2.04 5.98
N LYS A 40 17.61 2.96 6.16
CA LYS A 40 18.77 2.76 7.04
C LYS A 40 18.35 2.43 8.47
N LYS A 41 17.37 3.16 9.00
CA LYS A 41 16.80 2.86 10.33
C LYS A 41 16.16 1.48 10.37
N ALA A 42 15.38 1.13 9.35
CA ALA A 42 14.72 -0.17 9.26
C ALA A 42 15.73 -1.32 9.24
N LEU A 43 16.78 -1.20 8.43
CA LEU A 43 17.85 -2.21 8.36
C LEU A 43 18.57 -2.39 9.69
N SER A 44 18.81 -1.30 10.43
CA SER A 44 19.43 -1.40 11.76
C SER A 44 18.55 -2.15 12.79
N MET A 45 17.24 -2.11 12.62
CA MET A 45 16.30 -2.82 13.50
C MET A 45 16.18 -4.33 13.19
N LEU A 46 16.69 -4.79 12.05
CA LEU A 46 16.72 -6.21 11.73
C LEU A 46 17.75 -6.97 12.58
N GLU A 47 18.75 -6.26 13.14
CA GLU A 47 19.81 -6.83 13.97
C GLU A 47 20.56 -7.99 13.31
N LEU A 48 20.72 -7.91 11.97
CA LEU A 48 21.49 -8.90 11.22
C LEU A 48 22.99 -8.72 11.50
N ALA A 49 23.69 -9.81 11.79
CA ALA A 49 25.13 -9.75 11.87
C ALA A 49 25.75 -9.44 10.49
N MET A 50 26.83 -8.68 10.47
CA MET A 50 27.46 -8.18 9.23
C MET A 50 27.81 -9.28 8.23
N ASP A 51 28.15 -10.47 8.71
CA ASP A 51 28.57 -11.61 7.91
C ASP A 51 27.41 -12.60 7.63
N THR A 52 26.18 -12.25 7.96
CA THR A 52 25.03 -13.15 7.72
C THR A 52 24.65 -13.12 6.24
N PRO A 53 24.79 -14.23 5.50
CA PRO A 53 24.39 -14.27 4.10
C PRO A 53 22.87 -14.29 3.98
N PHE A 54 22.34 -13.46 3.09
CA PHE A 54 20.92 -13.42 2.75
C PHE A 54 20.71 -13.10 1.26
N SER A 55 19.59 -13.54 0.72
CA SER A 55 19.13 -13.10 -0.60
C SER A 55 18.36 -11.78 -0.47
N LEU A 56 18.53 -10.87 -1.41
CA LEU A 56 17.86 -9.57 -1.43
C LEU A 56 16.99 -9.44 -2.68
N CYS A 57 15.82 -8.83 -2.53
CA CYS A 57 15.03 -8.33 -3.66
C CYS A 57 14.39 -7.00 -3.28
N VAL A 58 14.35 -6.06 -4.20
CA VAL A 58 13.77 -4.73 -3.98
C VAL A 58 12.61 -4.47 -4.93
N THR A 59 11.63 -3.69 -4.45
CA THR A 59 10.51 -3.19 -5.24
C THR A 59 10.11 -1.80 -4.76
N GLY A 60 9.17 -1.16 -5.44
CA GLY A 60 8.64 0.14 -5.07
C GLY A 60 9.16 1.31 -5.91
N SER A 61 8.40 2.40 -5.91
CA SER A 61 8.57 3.55 -6.79
C SER A 61 9.89 4.33 -6.58
N ASN A 62 10.56 4.17 -5.42
CA ASN A 62 11.81 4.88 -5.10
C ASN A 62 13.05 3.97 -5.13
N THR A 63 12.98 2.85 -5.83
CA THR A 63 14.12 1.93 -5.96
C THR A 63 15.18 2.41 -6.95
N GLU A 64 14.81 3.27 -7.90
CA GLU A 64 15.68 3.71 -9.00
C GLU A 64 17.01 4.26 -8.50
N ALA A 65 17.00 5.17 -7.51
CA ALA A 65 18.22 5.74 -6.94
C ALA A 65 19.12 4.70 -6.23
N LEU A 66 18.57 3.58 -5.76
CA LEU A 66 19.34 2.47 -5.21
C LEU A 66 19.98 1.64 -6.33
N LEU A 67 19.23 1.37 -7.39
CA LEU A 67 19.67 0.59 -8.55
C LEU A 67 20.70 1.34 -9.42
N GLU A 68 20.67 2.67 -9.41
CA GLU A 68 21.72 3.51 -10.01
C GLU A 68 23.07 3.35 -9.30
N GLN A 69 23.08 3.13 -7.98
CA GLN A 69 24.31 2.90 -7.22
C GLN A 69 24.86 1.48 -7.41
N ASP A 70 24.00 0.50 -7.50
CA ASP A 70 24.35 -0.88 -7.73
C ASP A 70 23.26 -1.62 -8.53
N SER A 71 23.48 -1.72 -9.84
CA SER A 71 22.56 -2.41 -10.76
C SER A 71 22.52 -3.93 -10.59
N ALA A 72 23.41 -4.51 -9.77
CA ALA A 72 23.41 -5.94 -9.47
C ALA A 72 22.35 -6.30 -8.39
N ILE A 73 21.74 -5.33 -7.72
CA ILE A 73 20.66 -5.58 -6.76
C ILE A 73 19.43 -6.14 -7.49
N PRO A 74 18.98 -7.36 -7.16
CA PRO A 74 17.77 -7.91 -7.76
C PRO A 74 16.55 -7.05 -7.47
N SER A 75 15.81 -6.69 -8.52
CA SER A 75 14.59 -5.89 -8.39
C SER A 75 13.41 -6.56 -9.08
N LEU A 76 12.22 -6.30 -8.57
CA LEU A 76 10.96 -6.76 -9.12
C LEU A 76 9.99 -5.58 -9.22
N GLY A 77 9.26 -5.49 -10.32
CA GLY A 77 8.21 -4.47 -10.45
C GLY A 77 7.07 -4.69 -9.45
N ASP A 78 6.31 -3.63 -9.14
CA ASP A 78 5.25 -3.65 -8.14
C ASP A 78 4.20 -4.75 -8.40
N ILE A 79 3.70 -4.86 -9.64
CA ILE A 79 2.66 -5.84 -9.98
C ILE A 79 3.14 -7.28 -9.77
N PRO A 80 4.28 -7.73 -10.31
CA PRO A 80 4.82 -9.04 -10.00
C PRO A 80 5.07 -9.28 -8.51
N ALA A 81 5.53 -8.27 -7.77
CA ALA A 81 5.75 -8.38 -6.33
C ALA A 81 4.44 -8.60 -5.56
N ILE A 82 3.38 -7.85 -5.91
CA ILE A 82 2.04 -8.01 -5.33
C ILE A 82 1.49 -9.41 -5.64
N VAL A 83 1.55 -9.84 -6.91
CA VAL A 83 1.05 -11.15 -7.33
C VAL A 83 1.71 -12.26 -6.55
N GLU A 84 3.04 -12.25 -6.46
CA GLU A 84 3.78 -13.30 -5.76
C GLU A 84 3.49 -13.27 -4.26
N GLY A 85 3.46 -12.09 -3.65
CA GLY A 85 3.11 -11.94 -2.22
C GLY A 85 1.71 -12.48 -1.91
N VAL A 86 0.71 -12.15 -2.74
CA VAL A 86 -0.66 -12.64 -2.53
C VAL A 86 -0.75 -14.16 -2.72
N ARG A 87 -0.08 -14.72 -3.72
CA ARG A 87 -0.03 -16.18 -3.91
C ARG A 87 0.53 -16.92 -2.70
N GLN A 88 1.52 -16.34 -2.02
CA GLN A 88 2.13 -16.95 -0.84
C GLN A 88 1.24 -16.84 0.41
N ILE A 89 0.57 -15.69 0.60
CA ILE A 89 -0.19 -15.40 1.83
C ILE A 89 -1.63 -15.87 1.73
N VAL A 90 -2.24 -15.72 0.54
CA VAL A 90 -3.65 -16.07 0.27
C VAL A 90 -3.75 -16.89 -1.02
N PRO A 91 -3.27 -18.14 -1.03
CA PRO A 91 -3.14 -18.94 -2.25
C PRO A 91 -4.46 -19.18 -3.02
N GLN A 92 -5.59 -19.04 -2.36
CA GLN A 92 -6.93 -19.19 -2.97
C GLN A 92 -7.46 -17.89 -3.61
N ALA A 93 -6.77 -16.75 -3.45
CA ALA A 93 -7.23 -15.49 -4.03
C ALA A 93 -7.22 -15.57 -5.57
N GLY A 94 -8.34 -15.18 -6.19
CA GLY A 94 -8.45 -15.05 -7.65
C GLY A 94 -8.07 -13.67 -8.15
N SER A 95 -8.25 -12.66 -7.30
CA SER A 95 -7.95 -11.24 -7.60
C SER A 95 -7.51 -10.49 -6.36
N VAL A 96 -6.89 -9.33 -6.58
CA VAL A 96 -6.48 -8.39 -5.52
C VAL A 96 -6.71 -6.96 -5.97
N ILE A 97 -7.14 -6.10 -5.04
CA ILE A 97 -7.13 -4.65 -5.17
C ILE A 97 -6.04 -4.15 -4.23
N GLU A 98 -5.05 -3.46 -4.78
CA GLU A 98 -4.05 -2.73 -4.03
C GLU A 98 -4.32 -1.23 -4.13
N ILE A 99 -4.35 -0.54 -2.99
CA ILE A 99 -4.55 0.90 -2.91
C ILE A 99 -3.29 1.50 -2.29
N GLY A 100 -2.40 1.91 -3.17
CA GLY A 100 -1.18 2.61 -2.79
C GLY A 100 -1.43 4.09 -2.53
N SER A 101 -0.41 4.77 -2.01
CA SER A 101 -0.52 6.21 -1.65
C SER A 101 -0.84 7.10 -2.86
N GLN A 102 -0.33 6.79 -4.05
CA GLN A 102 -0.53 7.59 -5.27
C GLN A 102 -1.12 6.83 -6.46
N GLY A 103 -1.52 5.60 -6.27
CA GLY A 103 -2.13 4.78 -7.31
C GLY A 103 -2.95 3.67 -6.71
N ALA A 104 -3.79 3.07 -7.55
CA ALA A 104 -4.51 1.85 -7.21
C ALA A 104 -4.35 0.83 -8.35
N ARG A 105 -4.30 -0.44 -8.00
CA ARG A 105 -4.14 -1.55 -8.93
C ARG A 105 -5.21 -2.60 -8.67
N PHE A 106 -5.83 -3.06 -9.73
CA PHE A 106 -6.72 -4.22 -9.69
C PHE A 106 -6.08 -5.32 -10.53
N ILE A 107 -5.80 -6.45 -9.92
CA ILE A 107 -5.13 -7.58 -10.57
C ILE A 107 -6.04 -8.81 -10.47
N THR A 108 -6.28 -9.47 -11.59
CA THR A 108 -7.11 -10.68 -11.70
C THR A 108 -6.30 -11.85 -12.24
N ASP A 109 -6.93 -13.03 -12.23
CA ASP A 109 -6.31 -14.27 -12.71
C ASP A 109 -4.98 -14.57 -12.03
N LEU A 110 -4.93 -14.30 -10.71
CA LEU A 110 -3.72 -14.41 -9.91
C LEU A 110 -3.04 -15.77 -10.01
N GLN A 111 -3.78 -16.83 -10.32
CA GLN A 111 -3.24 -18.20 -10.47
C GLN A 111 -2.73 -18.49 -11.88
N SER A 112 -2.96 -17.59 -12.85
CA SER A 112 -2.48 -17.76 -14.22
C SER A 112 -0.99 -17.40 -14.34
N ARG A 113 -0.35 -17.84 -15.45
CA ARG A 113 1.03 -17.42 -15.78
C ARG A 113 1.13 -15.96 -16.19
N ALA A 114 0.02 -15.37 -16.63
CA ALA A 114 -0.07 -13.97 -17.07
C ALA A 114 -1.32 -13.34 -16.45
N PRO A 115 -1.25 -12.90 -15.19
CA PRO A 115 -2.33 -12.15 -14.55
C PRO A 115 -2.70 -10.90 -15.35
N GLN A 116 -4.00 -10.59 -15.38
CA GLN A 116 -4.47 -9.34 -15.99
C GLN A 116 -4.48 -8.23 -14.93
N PHE A 117 -4.22 -7.00 -15.34
CA PHE A 117 -4.26 -5.87 -14.40
C PHE A 117 -4.77 -4.58 -15.04
N ALA A 118 -5.35 -3.75 -14.20
CA ALA A 118 -5.69 -2.36 -14.50
C ALA A 118 -5.07 -1.48 -13.42
N VAL A 119 -4.57 -0.31 -13.81
CA VAL A 119 -3.93 0.66 -12.92
C VAL A 119 -4.63 2.00 -12.99
N ASN A 120 -4.67 2.71 -11.87
CA ASN A 120 -5.02 4.11 -11.77
C ASN A 120 -3.83 4.87 -11.18
N GLU A 121 -3.06 5.53 -12.02
CA GLU A 121 -1.87 6.31 -11.63
C GLU A 121 -1.99 7.80 -11.97
N HIS A 122 -3.08 8.19 -12.65
CA HIS A 122 -3.25 9.56 -13.18
C HIS A 122 -4.28 10.38 -12.39
N CYS A 123 -5.00 9.78 -11.45
CA CYS A 123 -6.05 10.45 -10.71
C CYS A 123 -5.89 10.21 -9.20
N ALA A 124 -5.89 11.29 -8.41
CA ALA A 124 -5.86 11.20 -6.96
C ALA A 124 -7.08 10.48 -6.36
N GLY A 125 -8.22 10.49 -7.06
CA GLY A 125 -9.41 9.71 -6.66
C GLY A 125 -9.11 8.21 -6.69
N GLY A 126 -9.47 7.51 -5.62
CA GLY A 126 -9.17 6.09 -5.45
C GLY A 126 -7.75 5.79 -5.00
N THR A 127 -7.00 6.79 -4.55
CA THR A 127 -5.65 6.59 -3.98
C THR A 127 -5.68 6.63 -2.46
N GLY A 128 -4.71 5.94 -1.84
CA GLY A 128 -4.55 5.95 -0.38
C GLY A 128 -4.36 7.34 0.21
N SER A 129 -3.61 8.22 -0.47
CA SER A 129 -3.42 9.61 -0.01
C SER A 129 -4.72 10.41 -0.03
N PHE A 130 -5.56 10.22 -1.05
CA PHE A 130 -6.89 10.86 -1.08
C PHE A 130 -7.76 10.36 0.07
N PHE A 131 -7.75 9.06 0.30
CA PHE A 131 -8.51 8.43 1.37
C PHE A 131 -8.07 8.94 2.75
N GLU A 132 -6.76 8.96 3.01
CA GLU A 132 -6.17 9.48 4.25
C GLU A 132 -6.49 10.97 4.47
N ASP A 133 -6.45 11.80 3.39
CA ASP A 133 -6.87 13.21 3.46
C ASP A 133 -8.36 13.34 3.86
N GLN A 134 -9.25 12.50 3.33
CA GLN A 134 -10.67 12.54 3.72
C GLN A 134 -10.88 12.08 5.17
N MET A 135 -10.21 11.00 5.62
CA MET A 135 -10.24 10.55 7.01
C MET A 135 -9.82 11.67 7.97
N SER A 136 -8.69 12.32 7.66
CA SER A 136 -8.17 13.45 8.45
C SER A 136 -9.16 14.62 8.51
N ARG A 137 -9.84 14.93 7.41
CA ARG A 137 -10.83 16.03 7.34
C ARG A 137 -12.05 15.81 8.20
N VAL A 138 -12.46 14.56 8.39
CA VAL A 138 -13.56 14.20 9.31
C VAL A 138 -13.07 13.95 10.74
N GLY A 139 -11.79 14.23 11.02
CA GLY A 139 -11.20 14.10 12.35
C GLY A 139 -10.90 12.67 12.79
N CYS A 140 -10.80 11.74 11.83
CA CYS A 140 -10.55 10.33 12.08
C CYS A 140 -9.15 9.91 11.60
N LYS A 141 -8.61 8.85 12.20
CA LYS A 141 -7.36 8.24 11.75
C LYS A 141 -7.67 7.06 10.81
N LEU A 142 -6.71 6.74 9.95
CA LEU A 142 -6.85 5.61 9.01
C LEU A 142 -7.07 4.28 9.74
N GLU A 143 -6.42 4.09 10.88
CA GLU A 143 -6.55 2.88 11.70
C GLU A 143 -7.98 2.65 12.21
N ASP A 144 -8.76 3.73 12.37
CA ASP A 144 -10.13 3.68 12.89
C ASP A 144 -11.15 3.32 11.81
N TYR A 145 -10.77 3.32 10.52
CA TYR A 145 -11.69 3.18 9.39
C TYR A 145 -12.61 1.97 9.51
N SER A 146 -12.04 0.78 9.70
CA SER A 146 -12.83 -0.47 9.73
C SER A 146 -13.88 -0.43 10.84
N SER A 147 -13.51 0.02 12.04
CA SER A 147 -14.43 0.10 13.17
C SER A 147 -15.51 1.18 13.00
N LEU A 148 -15.20 2.24 12.24
CA LEU A 148 -16.18 3.29 11.94
C LEU A 148 -17.20 2.82 10.90
N VAL A 149 -16.74 2.22 9.80
CA VAL A 149 -17.65 1.79 8.73
C VAL A 149 -18.57 0.63 9.15
N GLU A 150 -18.17 -0.19 10.11
CA GLU A 150 -19.03 -1.21 10.72
C GLU A 150 -20.27 -0.60 11.40
N GLN A 151 -20.23 0.68 11.77
CA GLN A 151 -21.34 1.41 12.38
C GLN A 151 -22.24 2.09 11.36
N ALA A 152 -21.89 2.05 10.07
CA ALA A 152 -22.65 2.69 9.02
C ALA A 152 -24.04 2.04 8.86
N GLN A 153 -25.04 2.87 8.63
CA GLN A 153 -26.43 2.45 8.43
C GLN A 153 -26.89 2.65 6.97
N SER A 154 -26.16 3.45 6.22
CA SER A 154 -26.43 3.74 4.82
C SER A 154 -25.16 4.00 4.04
N ILE A 155 -25.23 3.93 2.70
CA ILE A 155 -24.13 4.25 1.81
C ILE A 155 -24.55 5.44 0.96
N PRO A 156 -24.14 6.67 1.30
CA PRO A 156 -24.45 7.83 0.50
C PRO A 156 -23.72 7.76 -0.86
N ARG A 157 -24.40 8.22 -1.89
CA ARG A 157 -23.78 8.27 -3.21
C ARG A 157 -22.77 9.42 -3.25
N LEU A 158 -21.51 9.07 -3.46
CA LEU A 158 -20.39 9.97 -3.68
C LEU A 158 -19.87 9.81 -5.13
N SER A 159 -19.23 10.85 -5.64
CA SER A 159 -18.64 10.84 -6.98
C SER A 159 -17.38 9.96 -7.00
N GLY A 160 -17.40 8.85 -7.74
CA GLY A 160 -16.27 7.92 -7.88
C GLY A 160 -15.31 8.26 -9.03
N ARG A 161 -15.53 9.36 -9.79
CA ARG A 161 -14.71 9.65 -10.97
C ARG A 161 -13.66 10.74 -10.76
N CYS A 162 -13.87 11.63 -9.82
CA CYS A 162 -13.01 12.81 -9.62
C CYS A 162 -12.94 13.15 -8.13
N ALA A 163 -11.71 13.21 -7.60
CA ALA A 163 -11.44 13.56 -6.20
C ALA A 163 -12.04 14.92 -5.78
N VAL A 164 -12.07 15.90 -6.70
CA VAL A 164 -12.66 17.22 -6.43
C VAL A 164 -14.17 17.12 -6.22
N PHE A 165 -14.88 16.39 -7.09
CA PHE A 165 -16.31 16.17 -6.94
C PHE A 165 -16.61 15.31 -5.71
N ALA A 166 -15.81 14.26 -5.45
CA ALA A 166 -15.96 13.46 -4.23
C ALA A 166 -15.84 14.34 -2.97
N LYS A 167 -14.85 15.25 -2.90
CA LYS A 167 -14.72 16.20 -1.78
C LYS A 167 -15.97 17.09 -1.63
N THR A 168 -16.50 17.59 -2.73
CA THR A 168 -17.72 18.41 -2.72
C THR A 168 -18.91 17.62 -2.24
N ASP A 169 -19.09 16.40 -2.73
CA ASP A 169 -20.18 15.53 -2.30
C ASP A 169 -20.09 15.18 -0.79
N ILE A 170 -18.89 14.90 -0.29
CA ILE A 170 -18.66 14.66 1.15
C ILE A 170 -19.16 15.86 1.97
N ILE A 171 -18.77 17.10 1.58
CA ILE A 171 -19.19 18.32 2.26
C ILE A 171 -20.71 18.46 2.24
N HIS A 172 -21.35 18.23 1.09
CA HIS A 172 -22.82 18.30 0.97
C HIS A 172 -23.49 17.27 1.88
N ARG A 173 -23.02 16.02 1.90
CA ARG A 173 -23.57 14.99 2.77
C ARG A 173 -23.41 15.33 4.25
N GLN A 174 -22.30 15.92 4.65
CA GLN A 174 -22.12 16.42 6.02
C GLN A 174 -23.11 17.52 6.35
N GLN A 175 -23.35 18.47 5.44
CA GLN A 175 -24.34 19.54 5.62
C GLN A 175 -25.77 19.03 5.66
N GLU A 176 -26.08 17.95 4.96
CA GLU A 176 -27.37 17.25 5.00
C GLU A 176 -27.54 16.40 6.29
N GLY A 177 -26.52 16.30 7.14
CA GLY A 177 -26.57 15.58 8.40
C GLY A 177 -26.25 14.08 8.29
N ALA A 178 -25.66 13.64 7.18
CA ALA A 178 -25.20 12.26 7.07
C ALA A 178 -24.12 11.94 8.13
N ALA A 179 -24.23 10.76 8.73
CA ALA A 179 -23.29 10.33 9.75
C ALA A 179 -21.90 10.07 9.14
N THR A 180 -20.84 10.36 9.90
CA THR A 180 -19.46 10.12 9.44
C THR A 180 -19.23 8.66 9.01
N PRO A 181 -19.69 7.62 9.74
CA PRO A 181 -19.55 6.23 9.28
C PRO A 181 -20.16 5.97 7.90
N ASP A 182 -21.34 6.53 7.63
CA ASP A 182 -22.03 6.38 6.35
C ASP A 182 -21.20 7.02 5.20
N ILE A 183 -20.69 8.23 5.43
CA ILE A 183 -19.86 8.95 4.45
C ILE A 183 -18.58 8.16 4.17
N LEU A 184 -17.93 7.63 5.20
CA LEU A 184 -16.71 6.85 5.07
C LEU A 184 -16.95 5.53 4.32
N LEU A 185 -18.10 4.89 4.51
CA LEU A 185 -18.45 3.68 3.78
C LEU A 185 -18.75 3.97 2.30
N GLY A 186 -19.18 5.19 1.96
CA GLY A 186 -19.44 5.63 0.58
C GLY A 186 -18.19 6.11 -0.17
N LEU A 187 -17.09 6.32 0.56
CA LEU A 187 -15.83 6.83 0.04
C LEU A 187 -15.00 5.74 -0.63
#